data_ef65fe397c439aaeeb0cc29df372ceb9
#
_entry.id   ef65fe397c439aaeeb0cc29df372ceb9
#
_cell.length_a   1.000
_cell.length_b   1.000
_cell.length_c   1.000
_cell.angle_alpha   90.00
_cell.angle_beta   90.00
_cell.angle_gamma   90.00
#
_symmetry.space_group_name_H-M   'P 1'
#
loop_
_entity.id
_entity.type
_entity.pdbx_description
1 polymer ?
#
loop_
_entity_poly.entity_id
_entity_poly.type
_entity_poly.pdbx_seq_one_letter_code
_entity_poly.pdbx_strand_id
1 'polypeptide(L)'
;SKYPENYIGIHFFSPVEKMLLVEIIKGEKTGNRAVAKALDFVRQIKKTPIVVNDSRFFYANRCIIPYLNEGLRMITEGIPPSIIESAAKQLGFPLGPIQLVDETSIELGAKIARATRAAMGKSYPNDQIDEILFWMEDKGRLGRKANAGFFNYNENGKREGFWTGLQEKYPLSKTTPNLTEVQHRLMFIQALEAVRALEEGVLMDIREGDVGAVLGWGFAPWSGGPLSWLDILGTPYAAERSQELC
;
A
#
# COMPACT_ATOMS: atom_id res chain seq x y z
N SER A 1 24.73 7.61 14.45
CA SER A 1 25.60 6.47 14.86
C SER A 1 27.05 6.90 14.95
N LYS A 2 27.82 6.32 15.88
CA LYS A 2 29.29 6.53 15.99
C LYS A 2 30.03 5.87 14.81
N TYR A 3 29.42 4.82 14.24
CA TYR A 3 29.95 4.08 13.09
C TYR A 3 28.83 3.97 12.05
N PRO A 4 28.55 5.06 11.30
CA PRO A 4 27.42 5.13 10.38
C PRO A 4 27.52 4.13 9.23
N GLU A 5 28.73 3.73 8.84
CA GLU A 5 28.99 2.70 7.83
C GLU A 5 28.51 1.29 8.24
N ASN A 6 28.33 1.05 9.53
CA ASN A 6 27.82 -0.21 10.07
C ASN A 6 26.32 -0.16 10.39
N TYR A 7 25.66 0.99 10.17
CA TYR A 7 24.22 1.14 10.41
C TYR A 7 23.44 0.75 9.18
N ILE A 8 22.40 -0.08 9.38
CA ILE A 8 21.50 -0.53 8.31
C ILE A 8 20.11 -0.79 8.88
N GLY A 9 19.07 -0.46 8.13
CA GLY A 9 17.69 -0.77 8.47
C GLY A 9 17.28 -2.16 7.97
N ILE A 10 16.46 -2.85 8.74
CA ILE A 10 15.83 -4.13 8.35
C ILE A 10 14.35 -4.03 8.67
N HIS A 11 13.52 -3.98 7.63
CA HIS A 11 12.07 -3.85 7.74
C HIS A 11 11.39 -5.20 7.48
N PHE A 12 10.71 -5.71 8.49
CA PHE A 12 9.90 -6.92 8.43
C PHE A 12 8.44 -6.58 8.18
N PHE A 13 7.75 -7.45 7.46
CA PHE A 13 6.33 -7.34 7.19
C PHE A 13 5.52 -8.18 8.18
N SER A 14 4.38 -7.67 8.62
CA SER A 14 3.50 -8.35 9.57
C SER A 14 2.45 -9.22 8.85
N PRO A 15 2.20 -10.45 9.33
CA PRO A 15 2.85 -11.15 10.45
C PRO A 15 4.21 -11.70 10.07
N VAL A 16 5.22 -11.42 10.90
CA VAL A 16 6.64 -11.66 10.58
C VAL A 16 6.94 -13.12 10.25
N GLU A 17 6.29 -14.05 10.96
CA GLU A 17 6.49 -15.49 10.75
C GLU A 17 5.98 -16.00 9.40
N LYS A 18 5.04 -15.29 8.78
CA LYS A 18 4.40 -15.70 7.51
C LYS A 18 4.95 -14.95 6.30
N MET A 19 5.30 -13.69 6.47
CA MET A 19 5.73 -12.85 5.37
C MET A 19 7.16 -13.17 4.95
N LEU A 20 7.34 -13.39 3.65
CA LEU A 20 8.64 -13.81 3.10
C LEU A 20 9.59 -12.66 2.85
N LEU A 21 9.08 -11.48 2.54
CA LEU A 21 9.89 -10.33 2.19
C LEU A 21 10.53 -9.66 3.41
N VAL A 22 11.75 -9.16 3.21
CA VAL A 22 12.42 -8.22 4.10
C VAL A 22 13.04 -7.11 3.25
N GLU A 23 12.74 -5.85 3.56
CA GLU A 23 13.47 -4.71 3.00
C GLU A 23 14.72 -4.43 3.82
N ILE A 24 15.86 -4.45 3.16
CA ILE A 24 17.14 -3.98 3.70
C ILE A 24 17.30 -2.52 3.28
N ILE A 25 17.29 -1.61 4.26
CA ILE A 25 17.28 -0.18 4.02
C ILE A 25 18.69 0.38 4.17
N LYS A 26 19.25 0.82 3.05
CA LYS A 26 20.58 1.41 2.97
C LYS A 26 20.50 2.92 3.18
N GLY A 27 21.01 3.39 4.30
CA GLY A 27 21.19 4.82 4.53
C GLY A 27 22.38 5.39 3.75
N GLU A 28 22.46 6.71 3.67
CA GLU A 28 23.48 7.44 2.89
C GLU A 28 24.93 7.01 3.19
N LYS A 29 25.22 6.69 4.45
CA LYS A 29 26.58 6.32 4.91
C LYS A 29 26.75 4.82 5.15
N THR A 30 25.74 4.00 4.83
CA THR A 30 25.80 2.55 5.02
C THR A 30 26.84 1.92 4.11
N GLY A 31 27.81 1.21 4.69
CA GLY A 31 28.86 0.54 3.94
C GLY A 31 28.44 -0.82 3.36
N ASN A 32 29.09 -1.25 2.29
CA ASN A 32 28.80 -2.52 1.63
C ASN A 32 28.92 -3.75 2.55
N ARG A 33 29.79 -3.70 3.56
CA ARG A 33 29.93 -4.77 4.57
C ARG A 33 28.65 -4.94 5.41
N ALA A 34 27.99 -3.83 5.76
CA ALA A 34 26.73 -3.88 6.50
C ALA A 34 25.62 -4.49 5.63
N VAL A 35 25.55 -4.08 4.36
CA VAL A 35 24.60 -4.64 3.38
C VAL A 35 24.82 -6.15 3.22
N ALA A 36 26.06 -6.61 3.00
CA ALA A 36 26.37 -8.02 2.84
C ALA A 36 25.96 -8.85 4.08
N LYS A 37 26.26 -8.35 5.29
CA LYS A 37 25.84 -9.02 6.54
C LYS A 37 24.32 -9.08 6.70
N ALA A 38 23.60 -8.01 6.32
CA ALA A 38 22.14 -7.99 6.35
C ALA A 38 21.55 -9.00 5.38
N LEU A 39 22.08 -9.08 4.15
CA LEU A 39 21.69 -10.08 3.16
C LEU A 39 21.89 -11.51 3.69
N ASP A 40 23.05 -11.81 4.27
CA ASP A 40 23.35 -13.12 4.86
C ASP A 40 22.39 -13.44 6.01
N PHE A 41 22.14 -12.48 6.89
CA PHE A 41 21.20 -12.65 7.99
C PHE A 41 19.78 -12.96 7.49
N VAL A 42 19.26 -12.18 6.52
CA VAL A 42 17.93 -12.38 5.98
C VAL A 42 17.79 -13.75 5.31
N ARG A 43 18.82 -14.21 4.60
CA ARG A 43 18.86 -15.57 4.01
C ARG A 43 18.91 -16.68 5.07
N GLN A 44 19.68 -16.49 6.14
CA GLN A 44 19.76 -17.45 7.25
C GLN A 44 18.41 -17.68 7.91
N ILE A 45 17.58 -16.63 8.05
CA ILE A 45 16.22 -16.74 8.57
C ILE A 45 15.19 -17.16 7.49
N LYS A 46 15.67 -17.60 6.32
CA LYS A 46 14.87 -18.12 5.19
C LYS A 46 13.85 -17.12 4.63
N LYS A 47 14.22 -15.84 4.59
CA LYS A 47 13.41 -14.79 3.95
C LYS A 47 14.08 -14.28 2.68
N THR A 48 13.30 -13.62 1.85
CA THR A 48 13.75 -13.02 0.59
C THR A 48 14.09 -11.55 0.82
N PRO A 49 15.35 -11.14 0.68
CA PRO A 49 15.73 -9.74 0.82
C PRO A 49 15.55 -8.97 -0.48
N ILE A 50 15.17 -7.69 -0.37
CA ILE A 50 15.42 -6.65 -1.37
C ILE A 50 16.24 -5.54 -0.72
N VAL A 51 17.04 -4.82 -1.51
CA VAL A 51 17.86 -3.71 -1.01
C VAL A 51 17.33 -2.40 -1.58
N VAL A 52 16.95 -1.48 -0.71
CA VAL A 52 16.42 -0.16 -1.08
C VAL A 52 17.19 0.94 -0.37
N ASN A 53 17.23 2.13 -0.96
CA ASN A 53 17.78 3.30 -0.29
C ASN A 53 16.78 3.90 0.70
N ASP A 54 17.31 4.52 1.75
CA ASP A 54 16.50 5.18 2.79
C ASP A 54 15.67 6.32 2.19
N SER A 55 14.40 6.27 2.45
CA SER A 55 13.40 7.25 2.05
C SER A 55 12.20 7.17 2.98
N ARG A 56 11.35 8.21 2.97
CA ARG A 56 10.09 8.15 3.70
C ARG A 56 9.24 7.00 3.18
N PHE A 57 8.82 6.10 4.06
CA PHE A 57 8.04 4.88 3.76
C PHE A 57 8.79 3.79 3.00
N PHE A 58 10.08 3.95 2.71
CA PHE A 58 10.90 3.02 1.94
C PHE A 58 10.28 2.71 0.57
N TYR A 59 10.31 1.46 0.10
CA TYR A 59 9.67 1.09 -1.15
C TYR A 59 8.26 0.49 -0.94
N ALA A 60 8.14 -0.52 -0.08
CA ALA A 60 6.89 -1.26 0.05
C ALA A 60 5.75 -0.41 0.62
N ASN A 61 5.96 0.29 1.73
CA ASN A 61 4.94 1.16 2.30
C ASN A 61 4.61 2.35 1.37
N ARG A 62 5.59 2.80 0.60
CA ARG A 62 5.42 3.84 -0.39
C ARG A 62 4.45 3.42 -1.51
N CYS A 63 4.46 2.15 -1.91
CA CYS A 63 3.56 1.63 -2.94
C CYS A 63 2.20 1.18 -2.39
N ILE A 64 2.16 0.59 -1.17
CA ILE A 64 0.91 0.07 -0.60
C ILE A 64 -0.01 1.17 -0.07
N ILE A 65 0.53 2.26 0.49
CA ILE A 65 -0.28 3.36 1.02
C ILE A 65 -1.17 3.98 -0.07
N PRO A 66 -0.68 4.32 -1.27
CA PRO A 66 -1.53 4.80 -2.35
C PRO A 66 -2.64 3.81 -2.75
N TYR A 67 -2.39 2.50 -2.71
CA TYR A 67 -3.42 1.49 -2.95
C TYR A 67 -4.57 1.58 -1.93
N LEU A 68 -4.23 1.72 -0.64
CA LEU A 68 -5.22 1.91 0.42
C LEU A 68 -6.01 3.20 0.22
N ASN A 69 -5.30 4.28 -0.04
CA ASN A 69 -5.86 5.60 -0.25
C ASN A 69 -6.79 5.63 -1.46
N GLU A 70 -6.44 4.96 -2.54
CA GLU A 70 -7.27 4.89 -3.74
C GLU A 70 -8.57 4.13 -3.48
N GLY A 71 -8.52 3.04 -2.70
CA GLY A 71 -9.72 2.35 -2.22
C GLY A 71 -10.64 3.26 -1.41
N LEU A 72 -10.09 4.08 -0.53
CA LEU A 72 -10.86 5.04 0.27
C LEU A 72 -11.40 6.19 -0.59
N ARG A 73 -10.62 6.69 -1.55
CA ARG A 73 -11.05 7.70 -2.53
C ARG A 73 -12.29 7.24 -3.28
N MET A 74 -12.24 6.03 -3.80
CA MET A 74 -13.39 5.43 -4.52
C MET A 74 -14.65 5.35 -3.64
N ILE A 75 -14.52 5.12 -2.32
CA ILE A 75 -15.68 5.22 -1.41
C ILE A 75 -16.22 6.65 -1.38
N THR A 76 -15.35 7.66 -1.26
CA THR A 76 -15.80 9.06 -1.20
C THR A 76 -16.46 9.53 -2.50
N GLU A 77 -16.13 8.90 -3.62
CA GLU A 77 -16.77 9.10 -4.94
C GLU A 77 -18.11 8.35 -5.09
N GLY A 78 -18.49 7.56 -4.09
CA GLY A 78 -19.73 6.80 -4.08
C GLY A 78 -19.67 5.46 -4.82
N ILE A 79 -18.47 4.93 -5.10
CA ILE A 79 -18.32 3.58 -5.65
C ILE A 79 -18.61 2.57 -4.52
N PRO A 80 -19.49 1.58 -4.77
CA PRO A 80 -19.81 0.58 -3.76
C PRO A 80 -18.55 -0.14 -3.24
N PRO A 81 -18.31 -0.17 -1.91
CA PRO A 81 -17.14 -0.84 -1.35
C PRO A 81 -17.00 -2.31 -1.76
N SER A 82 -18.11 -3.00 -2.02
CA SER A 82 -18.12 -4.38 -2.51
C SER A 82 -17.53 -4.54 -3.92
N ILE A 83 -17.70 -3.54 -4.78
CA ILE A 83 -17.11 -3.53 -6.12
C ILE A 83 -15.60 -3.34 -6.02
N ILE A 84 -15.14 -2.40 -5.18
CA ILE A 84 -13.72 -2.14 -4.95
C ILE A 84 -12.99 -3.40 -4.45
N GLU A 85 -13.55 -4.05 -3.43
CA GLU A 85 -13.00 -5.30 -2.88
C GLU A 85 -13.03 -6.45 -3.89
N SER A 86 -14.12 -6.55 -4.67
CA SER A 86 -14.26 -7.57 -5.71
C SER A 86 -13.24 -7.36 -6.83
N ALA A 87 -13.04 -6.11 -7.27
CA ALA A 87 -12.05 -5.75 -8.28
C ALA A 87 -10.64 -6.18 -7.86
N ALA A 88 -10.23 -5.86 -6.63
CA ALA A 88 -8.94 -6.25 -6.09
C ALA A 88 -8.76 -7.77 -6.02
N LYS A 89 -9.78 -8.50 -5.56
CA LYS A 89 -9.72 -9.97 -5.47
C LYS A 89 -9.64 -10.63 -6.84
N GLN A 90 -10.37 -10.12 -7.83
CA GLN A 90 -10.31 -10.63 -9.20
C GLN A 90 -8.95 -10.38 -9.86
N LEU A 91 -8.25 -9.34 -9.47
CA LEU A 91 -6.86 -9.10 -9.84
C LEU A 91 -5.87 -10.06 -9.15
N GLY A 92 -6.28 -10.80 -8.13
CA GLY A 92 -5.44 -11.73 -7.39
C GLY A 92 -4.76 -11.12 -6.15
N PHE A 93 -5.17 -9.92 -5.71
CA PHE A 93 -4.70 -9.39 -4.43
C PHE A 93 -5.23 -10.24 -3.27
N PRO A 94 -4.40 -10.56 -2.27
CA PRO A 94 -4.84 -11.35 -1.11
C PRO A 94 -5.91 -10.64 -0.28
N LEU A 95 -5.82 -9.30 -0.21
CA LEU A 95 -6.76 -8.43 0.46
C LEU A 95 -7.10 -7.23 -0.43
N GLY A 96 -8.37 -6.87 -0.48
CA GLY A 96 -8.77 -5.60 -1.07
C GLY A 96 -8.34 -4.43 -0.19
N PRO A 97 -8.31 -3.21 -0.74
CA PRO A 97 -7.76 -2.04 -0.06
C PRO A 97 -8.52 -1.69 1.24
N ILE A 98 -9.85 -1.81 1.23
CA ILE A 98 -10.69 -1.46 2.37
C ILE A 98 -10.52 -2.48 3.51
N GLN A 99 -10.47 -3.76 3.15
CA GLN A 99 -10.16 -4.81 4.13
C GLN A 99 -8.78 -4.62 4.73
N LEU A 100 -7.79 -4.24 3.93
CA LEU A 100 -6.42 -4.04 4.39
C LEU A 100 -6.32 -2.84 5.34
N VAL A 101 -7.09 -1.76 5.13
CA VAL A 101 -7.19 -0.65 6.09
C VAL A 101 -7.70 -1.12 7.45
N ASP A 102 -8.75 -1.95 7.49
CA ASP A 102 -9.27 -2.51 8.73
C ASP A 102 -8.25 -3.42 9.44
N GLU A 103 -7.49 -4.23 8.69
CA GLU A 103 -6.46 -5.13 9.25
C GLU A 103 -5.26 -4.36 9.82
N THR A 104 -4.88 -3.24 9.19
CA THR A 104 -3.74 -2.41 9.61
C THR A 104 -4.10 -1.39 10.68
N SER A 105 -5.37 -1.13 10.93
CA SER A 105 -5.94 -0.15 11.85
C SER A 105 -6.15 1.24 11.24
N ILE A 106 -7.40 1.68 11.30
CA ILE A 106 -7.83 3.03 10.89
C ILE A 106 -7.14 4.11 11.74
N GLU A 107 -6.99 3.87 13.06
CA GLU A 107 -6.27 4.75 13.97
C GLU A 107 -4.80 4.97 13.51
N LEU A 108 -4.13 3.89 13.08
CA LEU A 108 -2.78 4.00 12.52
C LEU A 108 -2.78 4.84 11.23
N GLY A 109 -3.74 4.63 10.34
CA GLY A 109 -3.92 5.44 9.14
C GLY A 109 -4.12 6.92 9.45
N ALA A 110 -5.01 7.24 10.38
CA ALA A 110 -5.26 8.61 10.84
C ALA A 110 -4.00 9.26 11.47
N LYS A 111 -3.24 8.50 12.25
CA LYS A 111 -1.97 8.96 12.84
C LYS A 111 -0.92 9.24 11.77
N ILE A 112 -0.79 8.38 10.75
CA ILE A 112 0.11 8.59 9.61
C ILE A 112 -0.30 9.82 8.84
N ALA A 113 -1.59 10.03 8.57
CA ALA A 113 -2.11 11.21 7.88
C ALA A 113 -1.74 12.50 8.62
N ARG A 114 -1.98 12.57 9.94
CA ARG A 114 -1.59 13.74 10.77
C ARG A 114 -0.08 14.00 10.72
N ALA A 115 0.74 12.95 10.87
CA ALA A 115 2.20 13.08 10.82
C ALA A 115 2.70 13.53 9.44
N THR A 116 2.06 13.06 8.36
CA THR A 116 2.39 13.45 7.00
C THR A 116 2.01 14.90 6.73
N ARG A 117 0.80 15.34 7.15
CA ARG A 117 0.40 16.75 7.08
C ARG A 117 1.39 17.66 7.81
N ALA A 118 1.79 17.29 9.02
CA ALA A 118 2.75 18.08 9.80
C ALA A 118 4.12 18.17 9.11
N ALA A 119 4.58 17.08 8.49
CA ALA A 119 5.88 17.04 7.81
C ALA A 119 5.88 17.79 6.48
N MET A 120 4.80 17.74 5.69
CA MET A 120 4.70 18.35 4.37
C MET A 120 4.20 19.79 4.42
N GLY A 121 3.51 20.19 5.49
CA GLY A 121 2.98 21.54 5.64
C GLY A 121 2.10 21.97 4.46
N LYS A 122 2.45 23.08 3.81
CA LYS A 122 1.69 23.64 2.68
C LYS A 122 1.73 22.78 1.41
N SER A 123 2.67 21.87 1.30
CA SER A 123 2.79 20.96 0.15
C SER A 123 1.93 19.68 0.29
N TYR A 124 1.23 19.53 1.43
CA TYR A 124 0.34 18.41 1.62
C TYR A 124 -0.89 18.56 0.71
N PRO A 125 -1.22 17.53 -0.11
CA PRO A 125 -2.42 17.58 -0.91
C PRO A 125 -3.65 17.62 -0.01
N ASN A 126 -4.58 18.55 -0.28
CA ASN A 126 -5.85 18.62 0.45
C ASN A 126 -6.77 17.50 -0.05
N ASP A 127 -6.66 16.33 0.55
CA ASP A 127 -7.33 15.12 0.10
C ASP A 127 -8.44 14.69 1.08
N GLN A 128 -9.59 14.29 0.53
CA GLN A 128 -10.74 13.81 1.30
C GLN A 128 -10.46 12.48 2.02
N ILE A 129 -9.39 11.77 1.66
CA ILE A 129 -9.01 10.50 2.28
C ILE A 129 -8.74 10.66 3.77
N ASP A 130 -8.10 11.74 4.18
CA ASP A 130 -7.84 11.99 5.60
C ASP A 130 -9.15 12.18 6.36
N GLU A 131 -10.12 12.84 5.74
CA GLU A 131 -11.42 13.10 6.36
C GLU A 131 -12.21 11.81 6.63
N ILE A 132 -12.15 10.84 5.70
CA ILE A 132 -12.82 9.55 5.94
C ILE A 132 -12.15 8.78 7.08
N LEU A 133 -10.82 8.81 7.19
CA LEU A 133 -10.09 8.18 8.29
C LEU A 133 -10.41 8.84 9.64
N PHE A 134 -10.39 10.17 9.70
CA PHE A 134 -10.73 10.91 10.93
C PHE A 134 -12.18 10.71 11.33
N TRP A 135 -13.09 10.71 10.37
CA TRP A 135 -14.51 10.44 10.63
C TRP A 135 -14.76 9.03 11.18
N MET A 136 -14.07 8.02 10.63
CA MET A 136 -14.14 6.65 11.14
C MET A 136 -13.58 6.55 12.57
N GLU A 137 -12.48 7.25 12.85
CA GLU A 137 -11.88 7.34 14.19
C GLU A 137 -12.87 7.99 15.18
N ASP A 138 -13.50 9.10 14.83
CA ASP A 138 -14.50 9.78 15.64
C ASP A 138 -15.74 8.91 15.94
N LYS A 139 -16.07 8.01 15.03
CA LYS A 139 -17.13 7.01 15.21
C LYS A 139 -16.69 5.82 16.08
N GLY A 140 -15.45 5.78 16.55
CA GLY A 140 -14.88 4.66 17.29
C GLY A 140 -14.67 3.40 16.44
N ARG A 141 -14.70 3.54 15.12
CA ARG A 141 -14.53 2.43 14.18
C ARG A 141 -13.08 2.34 13.75
N LEU A 142 -12.28 1.64 14.56
CA LEU A 142 -10.82 1.66 14.48
C LEU A 142 -10.23 0.49 13.68
N GLY A 143 -11.07 -0.38 13.13
CA GLY A 143 -10.67 -1.55 12.36
C GLY A 143 -10.93 -2.87 13.09
N ARG A 144 -10.36 -3.96 12.54
CA ARG A 144 -10.63 -5.32 13.03
C ARG A 144 -10.34 -5.53 14.51
N LYS A 145 -9.26 -4.98 15.04
CA LYS A 145 -8.90 -5.13 16.46
C LYS A 145 -9.94 -4.54 17.42
N ALA A 146 -10.69 -3.55 16.96
CA ALA A 146 -11.79 -2.95 17.70
C ALA A 146 -13.14 -3.59 17.37
N ASN A 147 -13.18 -4.67 16.60
CA ASN A 147 -14.37 -5.32 16.06
C ASN A 147 -15.31 -4.37 15.29
N ALA A 148 -14.81 -3.24 14.87
CA ALA A 148 -15.55 -2.21 14.14
C ALA A 148 -14.60 -1.39 13.27
N GLY A 149 -14.78 -1.47 11.97
CA GLY A 149 -14.02 -0.73 10.94
C GLY A 149 -14.95 -0.34 9.79
N PHE A 150 -14.47 -0.33 8.58
CA PHE A 150 -15.29 -0.26 7.38
C PHE A 150 -16.23 -1.47 7.28
N PHE A 151 -15.79 -2.58 7.85
CA PHE A 151 -16.63 -3.75 8.05
C PHE A 151 -17.17 -3.85 9.49
N ASN A 152 -18.26 -4.58 9.64
CA ASN A 152 -18.70 -5.10 10.91
C ASN A 152 -18.03 -6.45 11.17
N TYR A 153 -17.78 -6.75 12.44
CA TYR A 153 -17.20 -8.00 12.88
C TYR A 153 -18.04 -8.58 14.02
N ASN A 154 -18.21 -9.89 14.05
CA ASN A 154 -18.87 -10.54 15.16
C ASN A 154 -17.93 -10.72 16.37
N GLU A 155 -18.45 -11.27 17.47
CA GLU A 155 -17.69 -11.47 18.72
C GLU A 155 -16.43 -12.34 18.55
N ASN A 156 -16.40 -13.18 17.50
CA ASN A 156 -15.24 -14.00 17.16
C ASN A 156 -14.25 -13.30 16.22
N GLY A 157 -14.44 -12.01 15.94
CA GLY A 157 -13.61 -11.23 15.01
C GLY A 157 -13.78 -11.63 13.54
N LYS A 158 -14.87 -12.35 13.20
CA LYS A 158 -15.20 -12.70 11.81
C LYS A 158 -15.97 -11.55 11.17
N ARG A 159 -15.53 -11.17 9.98
CA ARG A 159 -16.14 -10.12 9.17
C ARG A 159 -17.55 -10.54 8.69
N GLU A 160 -18.53 -9.67 8.85
CA GLU A 160 -19.94 -9.92 8.50
C GLU A 160 -20.40 -9.14 7.27
N GLY A 161 -19.96 -7.91 7.11
CA GLY A 161 -20.35 -7.06 5.97
C GLY A 161 -19.84 -5.64 6.16
N PHE A 162 -20.07 -4.80 5.16
CA PHE A 162 -19.74 -3.38 5.27
C PHE A 162 -20.67 -2.67 6.26
N TRP A 163 -20.11 -1.71 6.97
CA TRP A 163 -20.89 -0.86 7.84
C TRP A 163 -21.84 0.04 7.02
N THR A 164 -23.14 -0.01 7.31
CA THR A 164 -24.17 0.73 6.57
C THR A 164 -24.05 2.25 6.73
N GLY A 165 -23.48 2.73 7.85
CA GLY A 165 -23.24 4.14 8.09
C GLY A 165 -22.28 4.80 7.06
N LEU A 166 -21.51 4.01 6.30
CA LEU A 166 -20.71 4.54 5.19
C LEU A 166 -21.58 5.23 4.14
N GLN A 167 -22.74 4.65 3.80
CA GLN A 167 -23.65 5.19 2.79
C GLN A 167 -24.40 6.45 3.25
N GLU A 168 -24.52 6.66 4.58
CA GLU A 168 -25.09 7.88 5.13
C GLU A 168 -24.15 9.08 4.92
N LYS A 169 -22.84 8.86 5.04
CA LYS A 169 -21.82 9.89 4.83
C LYS A 169 -21.41 10.03 3.37
N TYR A 170 -21.28 8.90 2.67
CA TYR A 170 -20.86 8.79 1.28
C TYR A 170 -21.90 8.02 0.49
N PRO A 171 -22.97 8.71 0.01
CA PRO A 171 -24.03 8.08 -0.78
C PRO A 171 -23.48 7.44 -2.05
N LEU A 172 -24.07 6.32 -2.45
CA LEU A 172 -23.67 5.64 -3.68
C LEU A 172 -23.94 6.54 -4.90
N SER A 173 -22.96 6.58 -5.81
CA SER A 173 -23.10 7.26 -7.10
C SER A 173 -24.19 6.59 -7.95
N LYS A 174 -24.91 7.40 -8.73
CA LYS A 174 -25.88 6.90 -9.72
C LYS A 174 -25.20 6.18 -10.89
N THR A 175 -23.95 6.55 -11.17
CA THR A 175 -23.11 5.95 -12.21
C THR A 175 -21.94 5.26 -11.52
N THR A 176 -21.84 3.95 -11.74
CA THR A 176 -20.68 3.18 -11.24
C THR A 176 -19.73 2.93 -12.41
N PRO A 177 -18.43 3.18 -12.26
CA PRO A 177 -17.45 2.85 -13.28
C PRO A 177 -17.48 1.34 -13.55
N ASN A 178 -17.05 0.94 -14.74
CA ASN A 178 -16.93 -0.48 -15.03
C ASN A 178 -15.82 -1.12 -14.16
N LEU A 179 -15.87 -2.44 -14.02
CA LEU A 179 -14.94 -3.16 -13.16
C LEU A 179 -13.48 -2.96 -13.57
N THR A 180 -13.21 -2.89 -14.88
CA THR A 180 -11.87 -2.66 -15.44
C THR A 180 -11.32 -1.29 -15.02
N GLU A 181 -12.16 -0.28 -14.96
CA GLU A 181 -11.78 1.05 -14.48
C GLU A 181 -11.29 0.99 -13.03
N VAL A 182 -12.06 0.35 -12.15
CA VAL A 182 -11.68 0.15 -10.74
C VAL A 182 -10.39 -0.65 -10.62
N GLN A 183 -10.24 -1.70 -11.42
CA GLN A 183 -9.03 -2.53 -11.47
C GLN A 183 -7.81 -1.72 -11.92
N HIS A 184 -7.93 -0.94 -12.97
CA HIS A 184 -6.86 -0.08 -13.44
C HIS A 184 -6.44 0.95 -12.38
N ARG A 185 -7.38 1.61 -11.74
CA ARG A 185 -7.08 2.57 -10.65
C ARG A 185 -6.22 1.91 -9.57
N LEU A 186 -6.60 0.71 -9.11
CA LEU A 186 -5.86 -0.02 -8.08
C LEU A 186 -4.46 -0.46 -8.52
N MET A 187 -4.31 -0.85 -9.79
CA MET A 187 -3.02 -1.31 -10.32
C MET A 187 -2.08 -0.13 -10.64
N PHE A 188 -2.59 0.88 -11.37
CA PHE A 188 -1.77 2.01 -11.82
C PHE A 188 -1.24 2.83 -10.67
N ILE A 189 -2.04 3.10 -9.62
CA ILE A 189 -1.57 3.91 -8.48
C ILE A 189 -0.32 3.33 -7.82
N GLN A 190 -0.22 1.99 -7.74
CA GLN A 190 0.94 1.30 -7.19
C GLN A 190 2.11 1.24 -8.18
N ALA A 191 1.79 0.94 -9.46
CA ALA A 191 2.81 0.81 -10.50
C ALA A 191 3.51 2.15 -10.79
N LEU A 192 2.76 3.25 -10.84
CA LEU A 192 3.32 4.58 -11.01
C LEU A 192 4.19 4.99 -9.82
N GLU A 193 3.82 4.60 -8.60
CA GLU A 193 4.65 4.87 -7.44
C GLU A 193 5.94 4.02 -7.43
N ALA A 194 5.89 2.79 -7.94
CA ALA A 194 7.09 1.97 -8.15
C ALA A 194 8.04 2.61 -9.18
N VAL A 195 7.50 3.19 -10.26
CA VAL A 195 8.30 3.97 -11.24
C VAL A 195 8.95 5.18 -10.56
N ARG A 196 8.19 5.96 -9.79
CA ARG A 196 8.75 7.12 -9.05
C ARG A 196 9.83 6.69 -8.06
N ALA A 197 9.64 5.57 -7.36
CA ALA A 197 10.66 5.03 -6.46
C ALA A 197 11.96 4.64 -7.20
N LEU A 198 11.85 4.14 -8.43
CA LEU A 198 12.99 3.85 -9.30
C LEU A 198 13.67 5.14 -9.80
N GLU A 199 12.90 6.11 -10.27
CA GLU A 199 13.40 7.42 -10.73
C GLU A 199 14.13 8.19 -9.63
N GLU A 200 13.63 8.15 -8.41
CA GLU A 200 14.22 8.81 -7.25
C GLU A 200 15.38 8.01 -6.64
N GLY A 201 15.69 6.82 -7.17
CA GLY A 201 16.76 5.97 -6.69
C GLY A 201 16.48 5.34 -5.32
N VAL A 202 15.25 5.28 -4.87
CA VAL A 202 14.85 4.50 -3.69
C VAL A 202 14.93 3.01 -4.00
N LEU A 203 14.35 2.61 -5.13
CA LEU A 203 14.50 1.31 -5.74
C LEU A 203 15.65 1.36 -6.75
N MET A 204 16.56 0.39 -6.73
CA MET A 204 17.74 0.37 -7.59
C MET A 204 17.73 -0.75 -8.64
N ASP A 205 16.88 -1.73 -8.48
CA ASP A 205 16.75 -2.88 -9.40
C ASP A 205 15.26 -3.20 -9.63
N ILE A 206 14.85 -3.20 -10.89
CA ILE A 206 13.47 -3.49 -11.32
C ILE A 206 13.00 -4.84 -10.77
N ARG A 207 13.88 -5.85 -10.79
CA ARG A 207 13.56 -7.22 -10.33
C ARG A 207 13.30 -7.24 -8.83
N GLU A 208 14.07 -6.49 -8.05
CA GLU A 208 13.83 -6.36 -6.61
C GLU A 208 12.53 -5.63 -6.33
N GLY A 209 12.16 -4.66 -7.16
CA GLY A 209 10.87 -3.98 -7.11
C GLY A 209 9.69 -4.92 -7.33
N ASP A 210 9.74 -5.70 -8.39
CA ASP A 210 8.67 -6.64 -8.74
C ASP A 210 8.56 -7.78 -7.71
N VAL A 211 9.66 -8.40 -7.35
CA VAL A 211 9.69 -9.44 -6.30
C VAL A 211 9.22 -8.88 -4.96
N GLY A 212 9.69 -7.68 -4.62
CA GLY A 212 9.29 -6.97 -3.41
C GLY A 212 7.78 -6.72 -3.36
N ALA A 213 7.18 -6.31 -4.47
CA ALA A 213 5.75 -6.07 -4.57
C ALA A 213 4.92 -7.35 -4.37
N VAL A 214 5.28 -8.41 -5.08
CA VAL A 214 4.55 -9.68 -5.01
C VAL A 214 4.67 -10.32 -3.63
N LEU A 215 5.87 -10.35 -3.04
CA LEU A 215 6.11 -11.02 -1.75
C LEU A 215 5.82 -10.14 -0.53
N GLY A 216 5.87 -8.82 -0.68
CA GLY A 216 5.73 -7.87 0.42
C GLY A 216 4.30 -7.49 0.72
N TRP A 217 3.53 -7.17 -0.29
CA TRP A 217 2.14 -6.75 -0.10
C TRP A 217 1.14 -7.43 -1.01
N GLY A 218 1.60 -8.44 -1.76
CA GLY A 218 0.73 -9.29 -2.57
C GLY A 218 0.22 -8.59 -3.83
N PHE A 219 1.06 -7.75 -4.46
CA PHE A 219 0.73 -7.26 -5.81
C PHE A 219 0.41 -8.42 -6.73
N ALA A 220 -0.56 -8.23 -7.62
CA ALA A 220 -1.12 -9.27 -8.49
C ALA A 220 -0.05 -10.22 -9.09
N PRO A 221 0.10 -11.46 -8.62
CA PRO A 221 1.27 -12.29 -8.96
C PRO A 221 1.37 -12.67 -10.45
N TRP A 222 0.23 -12.75 -11.14
CA TRP A 222 0.17 -13.06 -12.57
C TRP A 222 0.84 -11.99 -13.44
N SER A 223 0.98 -10.75 -12.93
CA SER A 223 1.58 -9.63 -13.64
C SER A 223 3.11 -9.63 -13.60
N GLY A 224 3.71 -10.45 -12.72
CA GLY A 224 5.15 -10.43 -12.47
C GLY A 224 5.62 -9.32 -11.53
N GLY A 225 4.75 -8.35 -11.21
CA GLY A 225 5.02 -7.19 -10.40
C GLY A 225 4.61 -5.88 -11.07
N PRO A 226 4.68 -4.74 -10.36
CA PRO A 226 4.19 -3.46 -10.90
C PRO A 226 4.93 -2.97 -12.14
N LEU A 227 6.24 -3.16 -12.22
CA LEU A 227 7.06 -2.69 -13.32
C LEU A 227 6.92 -3.64 -14.54
N SER A 228 6.97 -4.95 -14.31
CA SER A 228 6.69 -5.96 -15.34
C SER A 228 5.28 -5.83 -15.90
N TRP A 229 4.30 -5.46 -15.09
CA TRP A 229 2.93 -5.22 -15.56
C TRP A 229 2.85 -4.06 -16.55
N LEU A 230 3.57 -2.96 -16.30
CA LEU A 230 3.63 -1.84 -17.25
C LEU A 230 4.27 -2.26 -18.59
N ASP A 231 5.27 -3.13 -18.55
CA ASP A 231 5.87 -3.70 -19.76
C ASP A 231 4.88 -4.58 -20.55
N ILE A 232 4.07 -5.39 -19.84
CA ILE A 232 3.00 -6.21 -20.45
C ILE A 232 1.95 -5.34 -21.15
N LEU A 233 1.57 -4.22 -20.53
CA LEU A 233 0.62 -3.27 -21.14
C LEU A 233 1.21 -2.54 -22.34
N GLY A 234 2.52 -2.37 -22.38
CA GLY A 234 3.22 -1.51 -23.29
C GLY A 234 3.27 -0.06 -22.83
N THR A 235 4.46 0.52 -22.81
CA THR A 235 4.72 1.86 -22.26
C THR A 235 3.85 2.97 -22.86
N PRO A 236 3.56 3.03 -24.18
CA PRO A 236 2.70 4.07 -24.74
C PRO A 236 1.27 4.02 -24.17
N TYR A 237 0.67 2.83 -24.14
CA TYR A 237 -0.68 2.64 -23.57
C TYR A 237 -0.70 2.94 -22.06
N ALA A 238 0.32 2.47 -21.32
CA ALA A 238 0.40 2.73 -19.89
C ALA A 238 0.51 4.23 -19.59
N ALA A 239 1.29 4.99 -20.38
CA ALA A 239 1.40 6.44 -20.25
C ALA A 239 0.09 7.16 -20.54
N GLU A 240 -0.59 6.84 -21.65
CA GLU A 240 -1.89 7.41 -22.00
C GLU A 240 -2.92 7.11 -20.91
N ARG A 241 -3.04 5.83 -20.52
CA ARG A 241 -4.01 5.41 -19.52
C ARG A 241 -3.78 6.02 -18.15
N SER A 242 -2.53 6.22 -17.75
CA SER A 242 -2.20 6.89 -16.49
C SER A 242 -2.64 8.35 -16.47
N GLN A 243 -2.56 9.05 -17.61
CA GLN A 243 -3.05 10.43 -17.73
C GLN A 243 -4.58 10.53 -17.65
N GLU A 244 -5.30 9.53 -18.14
CA GLU A 244 -6.77 9.48 -18.04
C GLU A 244 -7.23 9.23 -16.59
N LEU A 245 -6.41 8.56 -15.77
CA LEU A 245 -6.72 8.21 -14.39
C LEU A 245 -6.29 9.29 -13.37
N CYS A 246 -5.46 10.23 -13.78
CA CYS A 246 -5.04 11.40 -13.00
C CYS A 246 -5.93 12.60 -13.26
#